data_ed0c860edc9dc90ea13877634889199a
#
_entry.id   ed0c860edc9dc90ea13877634889199a
#
_cell.length_a   1.000
_cell.length_b   1.000
_cell.length_c   1.000
_cell.angle_alpha   90.00
_cell.angle_beta   90.00
_cell.angle_gamma   90.00
#
_symmetry.space_group_name_H-M   'P 1'
#
loop_
_entity.id
_entity.type
_entity.pdbx_description
1 polymer ?
#
loop_
_entity_poly.entity_id
_entity_poly.type
_entity_poly.pdbx_seq_one_letter_code
_entity_poly.pdbx_strand_id
1 'polypeptide(L)'
;MIHAFIKKGCFQDSVSLMIISRKLSESENVDDVSVMMGTPANKALLDTTGFWHDDFNHATPNDICVAIRSEAADAGIAQAVMQQLEEALKQLAQGSG
;
A
#
# COMPACT_ATOMS: atom_id res chain seq x y z
N MET A 1 -1.13 12.08 9.53
CA MET A 1 -1.62 12.34 8.15
C MET A 1 -1.56 11.05 7.35
N ILE A 2 -2.55 10.81 6.54
CA ILE A 2 -2.59 9.62 5.67
C ILE A 2 -2.21 10.02 4.26
N HIS A 3 -1.19 9.34 3.75
CA HIS A 3 -0.81 9.40 2.33
C HIS A 3 -1.27 8.10 1.69
N ALA A 4 -1.75 8.16 0.46
CA ALA A 4 -2.32 6.99 -0.18
C ALA A 4 -2.04 6.96 -1.67
N PHE A 5 -1.98 5.75 -2.22
CA PHE A 5 -1.96 5.57 -3.65
C PHE A 5 -2.52 4.19 -4.00
N ILE A 6 -2.80 3.99 -5.27
CA ILE A 6 -3.37 2.75 -5.78
C ILE A 6 -2.44 2.22 -6.88
N LYS A 7 -2.10 0.94 -6.81
CA LYS A 7 -1.40 0.25 -7.90
C LYS A 7 -2.45 -0.50 -8.72
N LYS A 8 -2.79 0.04 -9.87
CA LYS A 8 -3.85 -0.49 -10.73
C LYS A 8 -3.47 -1.82 -11.38
N GLY A 9 -4.45 -2.70 -11.48
CA GLY A 9 -4.30 -3.94 -12.24
C GLY A 9 -3.21 -4.86 -11.74
N CYS A 10 -2.95 -4.88 -10.44
CA CYS A 10 -1.85 -5.64 -9.87
C CYS A 10 -2.38 -6.48 -8.70
N PHE A 11 -2.75 -7.71 -8.98
CA PHE A 11 -3.23 -8.63 -7.95
C PHE A 11 -2.07 -9.33 -7.27
N GLN A 12 -2.10 -9.39 -5.94
CA GLN A 12 -1.15 -10.15 -5.12
C GLN A 12 -1.91 -10.91 -4.05
N ASP A 13 -1.39 -12.07 -3.66
CA ASP A 13 -2.00 -12.85 -2.58
C ASP A 13 -1.66 -12.25 -1.21
N SER A 14 -2.29 -12.79 -0.16
CA SER A 14 -2.14 -12.28 1.20
C SER A 14 -0.71 -12.35 1.70
N VAL A 15 0.02 -13.41 1.36
CA VAL A 15 1.41 -13.59 1.81
C VAL A 15 2.31 -12.55 1.15
N SER A 16 2.14 -12.36 -0.16
CA SER A 16 2.91 -11.36 -0.90
C SER A 16 2.64 -9.94 -0.36
N LEU A 17 1.37 -9.62 -0.08
CA LEU A 17 1.01 -8.32 0.47
C LEU A 17 1.61 -8.12 1.86
N MET A 18 1.70 -9.16 2.67
CA MET A 18 2.31 -9.09 3.98
C MET A 18 3.80 -8.77 3.88
N ILE A 19 4.50 -9.42 2.96
CA ILE A 19 5.92 -9.17 2.71
C ILE A 19 6.14 -7.74 2.23
N ILE A 20 5.31 -7.29 1.30
CA ILE A 20 5.36 -5.92 0.77
C ILE A 20 5.12 -4.92 1.90
N SER A 21 4.09 -5.14 2.71
CA SER A 21 3.75 -4.24 3.81
C SER A 21 4.91 -4.08 4.78
N ARG A 22 5.56 -5.19 5.12
CA ARG A 22 6.72 -5.15 6.03
C ARG A 22 7.86 -4.32 5.42
N LYS A 23 8.12 -4.52 4.14
CA LYS A 23 9.18 -3.80 3.45
C LYS A 23 8.89 -2.30 3.40
N LEU A 24 7.66 -1.93 3.11
CA LEU A 24 7.28 -0.52 3.02
C LEU A 24 7.29 0.15 4.40
N SER A 25 7.01 -0.59 5.47
CA SER A 25 7.00 -0.04 6.82
C SER A 25 8.38 0.37 7.31
N GLU A 26 9.43 -0.08 6.64
CA GLU A 26 10.81 0.28 6.97
C GLU A 26 11.24 1.60 6.33
N SER A 27 10.39 2.22 5.53
CA SER A 27 10.71 3.48 4.86
C SER A 27 10.84 4.62 5.85
N GLU A 28 11.71 5.58 5.54
CA GLU A 28 11.87 6.77 6.35
C GLU A 28 10.57 7.58 6.41
N ASN A 29 10.29 8.18 7.55
CA ASN A 29 9.13 9.03 7.79
C ASN A 29 7.79 8.28 7.70
N VAL A 30 7.82 6.96 7.73
CA VAL A 30 6.61 6.13 7.73
C VAL A 30 6.41 5.57 9.12
N ASP A 31 5.31 5.97 9.78
CA ASP A 31 4.97 5.46 11.11
C ASP A 31 4.28 4.12 11.01
N ASP A 32 3.44 3.96 10.00
CA ASP A 32 2.71 2.72 9.76
C ASP A 32 2.25 2.69 8.31
N VAL A 33 2.01 1.49 7.79
CA VAL A 33 1.55 1.32 6.42
C VAL A 33 0.55 0.16 6.38
N SER A 34 -0.46 0.32 5.53
CA SER A 34 -1.43 -0.74 5.28
C SER A 34 -1.48 -1.01 3.78
N VAL A 35 -1.32 -2.26 3.39
CA VAL A 35 -1.30 -2.69 1.98
C VAL A 35 -2.31 -3.81 1.82
N MET A 36 -3.30 -3.61 0.95
CA MET A 36 -4.32 -4.63 0.72
C MET A 36 -5.00 -4.41 -0.62
N MET A 37 -5.66 -5.46 -1.12
CA MET A 37 -6.45 -5.34 -2.33
C MET A 37 -7.69 -4.49 -2.08
N GLY A 38 -8.19 -3.83 -3.13
CA GLY A 38 -9.31 -2.90 -3.03
C GLY A 38 -10.69 -3.56 -3.02
N THR A 39 -10.85 -4.66 -2.31
CA THR A 39 -12.16 -5.30 -2.13
C THR A 39 -13.04 -4.46 -1.22
N PRO A 40 -14.38 -4.59 -1.30
CA PRO A 40 -15.27 -3.87 -0.38
C PRO A 40 -14.96 -4.15 1.09
N ALA A 41 -14.64 -5.39 1.44
CA ALA A 41 -14.30 -5.76 2.82
C ALA A 41 -13.02 -5.06 3.27
N ASN A 42 -12.02 -4.99 2.41
CA ASN A 42 -10.75 -4.34 2.73
C ASN A 42 -10.91 -2.82 2.82
N LYS A 43 -11.75 -2.24 1.97
CA LYS A 43 -12.05 -0.81 2.06
C LYS A 43 -12.70 -0.46 3.39
N ALA A 44 -13.63 -1.29 3.85
CA ALA A 44 -14.25 -1.12 5.16
C ALA A 44 -13.21 -1.22 6.28
N LEU A 45 -12.26 -2.14 6.16
CA LEU A 45 -11.19 -2.29 7.12
C LEU A 45 -10.28 -1.06 7.16
N LEU A 46 -9.91 -0.52 6.00
CA LEU A 46 -9.12 0.71 5.93
C LEU A 46 -9.82 1.86 6.64
N ASP A 47 -11.14 1.98 6.47
CA ASP A 47 -11.92 3.01 7.12
C ASP A 47 -11.92 2.79 8.64
N THR A 48 -12.19 1.57 9.08
CA THR A 48 -12.26 1.22 10.49
C THR A 48 -10.95 1.45 11.23
N THR A 49 -9.83 1.19 10.57
CA THR A 49 -8.49 1.29 11.19
C THR A 49 -7.88 2.68 11.08
N GLY A 50 -8.59 3.63 10.46
CA GLY A 50 -8.10 5.01 10.34
C GLY A 50 -7.13 5.23 9.19
N PHE A 51 -7.08 4.31 8.24
CA PHE A 51 -6.22 4.42 7.06
C PHE A 51 -6.96 4.90 5.81
N TRP A 52 -8.22 5.26 5.94
CA TRP A 52 -9.03 5.62 4.77
C TRP A 52 -8.49 6.87 4.07
N HIS A 53 -8.56 6.83 2.74
CA HIS A 53 -8.29 7.98 1.87
C HIS A 53 -9.27 7.94 0.70
N ASP A 54 -9.72 9.11 0.26
CA ASP A 54 -10.74 9.20 -0.79
C ASP A 54 -10.31 8.57 -2.10
N ASP A 55 -9.01 8.51 -2.37
CA ASP A 55 -8.50 7.88 -3.58
C ASP A 55 -8.91 6.41 -3.68
N PHE A 56 -9.16 5.76 -2.55
CA PHE A 56 -9.57 4.35 -2.53
C PHE A 56 -10.95 4.12 -3.10
N ASN A 57 -11.75 5.18 -3.28
CA ASN A 57 -13.05 5.05 -3.96
C ASN A 57 -12.90 4.55 -5.40
N HIS A 58 -11.75 4.78 -6.00
CA HIS A 58 -11.47 4.38 -7.39
C HIS A 58 -10.81 3.01 -7.50
N ALA A 59 -10.51 2.38 -6.39
CA ALA A 59 -9.85 1.07 -6.39
C ALA A 59 -10.85 -0.05 -6.65
N THR A 60 -10.41 -1.05 -7.42
CA THR A 60 -11.16 -2.28 -7.67
C THR A 60 -10.51 -3.44 -6.90
N PRO A 61 -11.18 -4.60 -6.80
CA PRO A 61 -10.57 -5.76 -6.14
C PRO A 61 -9.25 -6.25 -6.75
N ASN A 62 -8.94 -5.83 -7.97
CA ASN A 62 -7.69 -6.18 -8.64
C ASN A 62 -6.59 -5.12 -8.47
N ASP A 63 -6.86 -4.07 -7.70
CA ASP A 63 -5.91 -3.00 -7.46
C ASP A 63 -5.38 -3.11 -6.03
N ILE A 64 -4.10 -2.75 -5.84
CA ILE A 64 -3.50 -2.69 -4.50
C ILE A 64 -3.73 -1.30 -3.93
N CYS A 65 -4.31 -1.23 -2.73
CA CYS A 65 -4.47 0.01 -1.98
C CYS A 65 -3.34 0.12 -0.96
N VAL A 66 -2.60 1.22 -1.00
CA VAL A 66 -1.52 1.48 -0.05
C VAL A 66 -1.87 2.74 0.73
N ALA A 67 -1.96 2.60 2.05
CA ALA A 67 -2.19 3.72 2.96
C ALA A 67 -1.00 3.86 3.89
N ILE A 68 -0.49 5.07 4.02
CA ILE A 68 0.71 5.36 4.79
C ILE A 68 0.35 6.36 5.88
N ARG A 69 0.65 6.02 7.12
CA ARG A 69 0.52 6.95 8.23
C ARG A 69 1.87 7.59 8.51
N SER A 70 1.91 8.92 8.49
CA SER A 70 3.12 9.67 8.75
C SER A 70 2.77 11.02 9.37
N GLU A 71 3.62 11.50 10.26
CA GLU A 71 3.47 12.85 10.82
C GLU A 71 3.90 13.91 9.83
N ALA A 72 4.77 13.55 8.88
CA ALA A 72 5.26 14.48 7.88
C ALA A 72 4.21 14.70 6.78
N ALA A 73 4.03 15.94 6.37
CA ALA A 73 3.09 16.30 5.32
C ALA A 73 3.76 16.38 3.95
N ASP A 74 4.86 15.70 3.76
CA ASP A 74 5.62 15.72 2.53
C ASP A 74 5.02 14.80 1.48
N ALA A 75 4.59 15.36 0.36
CA ALA A 75 4.01 14.58 -0.74
C ALA A 75 5.02 13.58 -1.33
N GLY A 76 6.30 13.80 -1.15
CA GLY A 76 7.34 12.87 -1.61
C GLY A 76 7.31 11.52 -0.91
N ILE A 77 6.66 11.43 0.26
CA ILE A 77 6.54 10.18 1.00
C ILE A 77 5.79 9.13 0.18
N ALA A 78 4.64 9.50 -0.37
CA ALA A 78 3.84 8.58 -1.18
C ALA A 78 4.62 8.10 -2.40
N GLN A 79 5.35 9.01 -3.05
CA GLN A 79 6.15 8.65 -4.22
C GLN A 79 7.31 7.73 -3.86
N ALA A 80 7.99 7.99 -2.76
CA ALA A 80 9.09 7.14 -2.30
C ALA A 80 8.60 5.73 -1.96
N VAL A 81 7.46 5.63 -1.29
CA VAL A 81 6.87 4.34 -0.95
C VAL A 81 6.39 3.61 -2.21
N MET A 82 5.84 4.35 -3.19
CA MET A 82 5.45 3.76 -4.47
C MET A 82 6.64 3.12 -5.18
N GLN A 83 7.79 3.78 -5.18
CA GLN A 83 9.01 3.21 -5.78
C GLN A 83 9.42 1.94 -5.05
N GLN A 84 9.32 1.91 -3.73
CA GLN A 84 9.63 0.72 -2.95
C GLN A 84 8.64 -0.41 -3.23
N LEU A 85 7.37 -0.07 -3.42
CA LEU A 85 6.36 -1.05 -3.81
C LEU A 85 6.73 -1.70 -5.13
N GLU A 86 7.08 -0.91 -6.14
CA GLU A 86 7.45 -1.44 -7.44
C GLU A 86 8.69 -2.33 -7.37
N GLU A 87 9.67 -1.93 -6.57
CA GLU A 87 10.87 -2.73 -6.34
C GLU A 87 10.52 -4.05 -5.66
N ALA A 88 9.65 -4.02 -4.66
CA ALA A 88 9.21 -5.23 -3.97
C ALA A 88 8.47 -6.18 -4.91
N LEU A 89 7.59 -5.64 -5.77
CA LEU A 89 6.88 -6.45 -6.75
C LEU A 89 7.84 -7.10 -7.75
N LYS A 90 8.85 -6.35 -8.17
CA LYS A 90 9.86 -6.86 -9.07
C LYS A 90 10.65 -8.00 -8.44
N GLN A 91 11.02 -7.85 -7.17
CA GLN A 91 11.74 -8.89 -6.44
C GLN A 91 10.88 -10.15 -6.27
N LEU A 92 9.59 -10.01 -6.00
CA LEU A 92 8.70 -11.15 -5.90
C LEU A 92 8.60 -11.91 -7.23
N ALA A 93 8.56 -11.18 -8.34
CA ALA A 93 8.48 -11.80 -9.66
C ALA A 93 9.77 -12.55 -10.02
N GLN A 94 10.92 -12.08 -9.53
CA GLN A 94 12.23 -12.68 -9.85
C GLN A 94 12.65 -13.70 -8.81
N GLY A 95 12.26 -13.49 -7.56
CA GLY A 95 12.79 -14.24 -6.43
C GLY A 95 12.05 -15.52 -6.10
N SER A 96 11.10 -15.90 -6.90
CA SER A 96 10.33 -17.12 -6.69
C SER A 96 11.13 -18.38 -6.97
N GLY A 97 12.30 -18.23 -7.48
CA GLY A 97 13.16 -19.35 -7.74
C GLY A 97 13.81 -19.91 -6.53
#